data_0673dcac9fd3052ff04eb13f0e1d0564
#
_entry.id   0673dcac9fd3052ff04eb13f0e1d0564
#
_cell.length_a   1.000
_cell.length_b   1.000
_cell.length_c   1.000
_cell.angle_alpha   90.00
_cell.angle_beta   90.00
_cell.angle_gamma   90.00
#
_symmetry.space_group_name_H-M   'P 1'
#
loop_
_entity.id
_entity.type
_entity.pdbx_description
1 polymer ?
#
loop_
_entity_poly.entity_id
_entity_poly.type
_entity_poly.pdbx_seq_one_letter_code
_entity_poly.pdbx_strand_id
1 'polypeptide(L)'
;MSSQGEEVGTPSVGRVLPVRGASEPLTMRQVFVDTVQEVMEHDPRVVVVLAEISRDAFRPSPRVVNVGIREQVMVGVGGGLALSGLRPVVHTYAPFLVERPFEQVKLDFGHQDVGGVLVSIGGSYDDPVWGRTHQAPGDVALFDTLPGWAVRVPGHPREVEPIVREALASDDRVYIRLSLRENAVARPVVEGFTEVRRGARGVVVAVGPMLDPVLAATEGVDVSVLYATTVRPFDAHGLHAAVAGGRADVLLVEPYLAGTSAHLAAESLADVPHRLRSLGVRRETELRAYGTAEDHDSAHDLDVVGIAAEVRRMFG
;
A
#
# COMPACT_ATOMS: atom_id res chain seq x y z
N MET A 1 17.86 -35.74 57.08
CA MET A 1 16.47 -35.87 56.71
C MET A 1 16.02 -34.46 56.35
N SER A 2 16.05 -34.13 55.09
CA SER A 2 15.55 -32.85 54.53
C SER A 2 14.67 -33.19 53.33
N SER A 3 13.39 -32.95 53.49
CA SER A 3 12.39 -33.11 52.45
C SER A 3 12.47 -31.93 51.47
N GLN A 4 12.79 -32.24 50.22
CA GLN A 4 12.61 -31.30 49.10
C GLN A 4 11.14 -31.30 48.69
N GLY A 5 10.48 -30.15 48.80
CA GLY A 5 9.15 -29.94 48.24
C GLY A 5 9.27 -29.65 46.76
N GLU A 6 8.59 -30.44 45.91
CA GLU A 6 8.36 -30.15 44.52
C GLU A 6 7.36 -28.99 44.40
N GLU A 7 7.79 -27.86 43.82
CA GLU A 7 6.89 -26.81 43.35
C GLU A 7 6.17 -27.29 42.08
N VAL A 8 4.90 -27.55 42.22
CA VAL A 8 3.99 -27.78 41.08
C VAL A 8 3.74 -26.46 40.40
N GLY A 9 4.28 -26.31 39.20
CA GLY A 9 4.06 -25.15 38.35
C GLY A 9 2.58 -24.98 38.02
N THR A 10 2.04 -23.79 38.31
CA THR A 10 0.71 -23.36 37.90
C THR A 10 0.60 -23.34 36.38
N PRO A 11 -0.49 -23.89 35.78
CA PRO A 11 -0.69 -23.82 34.35
C PRO A 11 -0.89 -22.37 33.91
N SER A 12 -0.15 -21.93 32.90
CA SER A 12 -0.33 -20.63 32.25
C SER A 12 -1.75 -20.50 31.73
N VAL A 13 -2.52 -19.61 32.33
CA VAL A 13 -3.85 -19.23 31.83
C VAL A 13 -3.65 -18.61 30.44
N GLY A 14 -4.16 -19.28 29.42
CA GLY A 14 -4.15 -18.82 28.05
C GLY A 14 -4.73 -17.39 27.98
N ARG A 15 -3.95 -16.48 27.39
CA ARG A 15 -4.34 -15.09 27.18
C ARG A 15 -5.59 -15.07 26.30
N VAL A 16 -6.75 -14.86 26.90
CA VAL A 16 -8.01 -14.63 26.16
C VAL A 16 -7.83 -13.31 25.41
N LEU A 17 -7.74 -13.38 24.09
CA LEU A 17 -7.76 -12.18 23.24
C LEU A 17 -9.12 -11.49 23.44
N PRO A 18 -9.16 -10.16 23.62
CA PRO A 18 -10.42 -9.47 23.78
C PRO A 18 -11.28 -9.68 22.53
N VAL A 19 -12.50 -10.16 22.75
CA VAL A 19 -13.56 -10.16 21.72
C VAL A 19 -13.87 -8.70 21.44
N ARG A 20 -13.59 -8.23 20.21
CA ARG A 20 -13.88 -6.85 19.80
C ARG A 20 -15.33 -6.48 20.08
N GLY A 21 -15.52 -5.37 20.78
CA GLY A 21 -16.81 -4.69 20.82
C GLY A 21 -17.15 -4.17 19.41
N ALA A 22 -18.42 -4.20 19.03
CA ALA A 22 -18.95 -3.82 17.71
C ALA A 22 -18.77 -2.33 17.34
N SER A 23 -17.88 -1.57 18.00
CA SER A 23 -17.77 -0.11 17.90
C SER A 23 -16.40 0.45 17.49
N GLU A 24 -15.36 -0.37 17.31
CA GLU A 24 -14.07 0.14 16.81
C GLU A 24 -14.05 0.17 15.27
N PRO A 25 -13.62 1.29 14.65
CA PRO A 25 -13.48 1.34 13.21
C PRO A 25 -12.48 0.28 12.75
N LEU A 26 -12.80 -0.45 11.67
CA LEU A 26 -11.93 -1.44 11.07
C LEU A 26 -10.75 -0.75 10.39
N THR A 27 -9.53 -1.12 10.71
CA THR A 27 -8.34 -0.67 9.97
C THR A 27 -8.18 -1.45 8.66
N MET A 28 -7.45 -0.89 7.69
CA MET A 28 -7.11 -1.60 6.43
C MET A 28 -6.49 -2.97 6.70
N ARG A 29 -5.57 -3.06 7.69
CA ARG A 29 -4.94 -4.33 8.08
C ARG A 29 -5.96 -5.35 8.57
N GLN A 30 -6.94 -4.92 9.36
CA GLN A 30 -7.95 -5.84 9.87
C GLN A 30 -8.84 -6.38 8.75
N VAL A 31 -9.30 -5.48 7.85
CA VAL A 31 -10.08 -5.90 6.68
C VAL A 31 -9.30 -6.88 5.80
N PHE A 32 -8.01 -6.62 5.59
CA PHE A 32 -7.13 -7.54 4.87
C PHE A 32 -7.09 -8.93 5.53
N VAL A 33 -6.83 -9.01 6.84
CA VAL A 33 -6.75 -10.28 7.57
C VAL A 33 -8.07 -11.03 7.51
N ASP A 34 -9.18 -10.34 7.77
CA ASP A 34 -10.52 -10.94 7.80
C ASP A 34 -10.90 -11.47 6.39
N THR A 35 -10.62 -10.69 5.34
CA THR A 35 -10.90 -11.09 3.95
C THR A 35 -10.07 -12.31 3.53
N VAL A 36 -8.77 -12.33 3.83
CA VAL A 36 -7.91 -13.48 3.49
C VAL A 36 -8.38 -14.74 4.22
N GLN A 37 -8.71 -14.62 5.51
CA GLN A 37 -9.22 -15.78 6.29
C GLN A 37 -10.54 -16.33 5.73
N GLU A 38 -11.45 -15.45 5.31
CA GLU A 38 -12.71 -15.84 4.70
C GLU A 38 -12.47 -16.57 3.34
N VAL A 39 -11.61 -16.00 2.48
CA VAL A 39 -11.28 -16.63 1.19
C VAL A 39 -10.60 -18.00 1.41
N MET A 40 -9.73 -18.12 2.41
CA MET A 40 -9.09 -19.39 2.76
C MET A 40 -10.11 -20.50 3.13
N GLU A 41 -11.28 -20.16 3.66
CA GLU A 41 -12.32 -21.14 3.96
C GLU A 41 -12.89 -21.80 2.69
N HIS A 42 -12.84 -21.08 1.56
CA HIS A 42 -13.47 -21.49 0.30
C HIS A 42 -12.47 -21.84 -0.82
N ASP A 43 -11.24 -21.28 -0.78
CA ASP A 43 -10.16 -21.61 -1.73
C ASP A 43 -8.99 -22.29 -1.02
N PRO A 44 -8.80 -23.61 -1.24
CA PRO A 44 -7.71 -24.36 -0.63
C PRO A 44 -6.34 -23.98 -1.16
N ARG A 45 -6.23 -23.24 -2.27
CA ARG A 45 -4.95 -22.79 -2.82
C ARG A 45 -4.34 -21.66 -2.00
N VAL A 46 -5.16 -20.87 -1.28
CA VAL A 46 -4.70 -19.71 -0.54
C VAL A 46 -3.92 -20.13 0.71
N VAL A 47 -2.67 -19.69 0.78
CA VAL A 47 -1.72 -19.94 1.88
C VAL A 47 -1.07 -18.63 2.29
N VAL A 48 -1.03 -18.34 3.58
CA VAL A 48 -0.40 -17.14 4.14
C VAL A 48 1.02 -17.45 4.60
N VAL A 49 1.98 -16.60 4.24
CA VAL A 49 3.37 -16.70 4.68
C VAL A 49 3.77 -15.42 5.41
N LEU A 50 4.23 -15.55 6.64
CA LEU A 50 4.54 -14.46 7.57
C LEU A 50 5.98 -14.53 8.06
N ALA A 51 6.51 -13.37 8.48
CA ALA A 51 7.76 -13.25 9.24
C ALA A 51 7.48 -12.50 10.56
N GLU A 52 6.81 -13.16 11.50
CA GLU A 52 6.33 -12.69 12.81
C GLU A 52 5.21 -11.64 12.75
N ILE A 53 5.31 -10.66 11.89
CA ILE A 53 4.32 -9.57 11.80
C ILE A 53 2.94 -10.15 11.45
N SER A 54 1.91 -9.70 12.17
CA SER A 54 0.51 -10.15 12.05
C SER A 54 0.25 -11.62 12.39
N ARG A 55 1.23 -12.36 12.93
CA ARG A 55 1.04 -13.77 13.30
C ARG A 55 -0.20 -13.98 14.17
N ASP A 56 -0.36 -13.15 15.21
CA ASP A 56 -1.48 -13.28 16.16
C ASP A 56 -2.82 -12.71 15.63
N ALA A 57 -2.80 -12.07 14.45
CA ALA A 57 -4.01 -11.59 13.78
C ALA A 57 -4.70 -12.69 12.96
N PHE A 58 -3.93 -13.68 12.48
CA PHE A 58 -4.46 -14.83 11.75
C PHE A 58 -4.83 -15.96 12.72
N ARG A 59 -5.96 -16.63 12.47
CA ARG A 59 -6.34 -17.84 13.21
C ARG A 59 -5.32 -18.94 12.95
N PRO A 60 -4.97 -19.79 13.94
CA PRO A 60 -4.10 -20.93 13.72
C PRO A 60 -4.62 -21.85 12.60
N SER A 61 -3.78 -22.10 11.61
CA SER A 61 -4.12 -22.97 10.48
C SER A 61 -2.84 -23.58 9.89
N PRO A 62 -2.85 -24.80 9.36
CA PRO A 62 -1.73 -25.37 8.60
C PRO A 62 -1.35 -24.54 7.37
N ARG A 63 -2.29 -23.70 6.89
CA ARG A 63 -2.09 -22.80 5.75
C ARG A 63 -1.64 -21.39 6.16
N VAL A 64 -1.29 -21.16 7.42
CA VAL A 64 -0.64 -19.95 7.92
C VAL A 64 0.76 -20.32 8.39
N VAL A 65 1.74 -20.07 7.54
CA VAL A 65 3.15 -20.42 7.73
C VAL A 65 3.90 -19.22 8.27
N ASN A 66 4.50 -19.33 9.46
CA ASN A 66 5.37 -18.32 10.02
C ASN A 66 6.82 -18.81 10.00
N VAL A 67 7.69 -18.10 9.30
CA VAL A 67 9.11 -18.47 9.15
C VAL A 67 10.02 -17.78 10.18
N GLY A 68 9.45 -17.01 11.11
CA GLY A 68 10.20 -16.13 11.99
C GLY A 68 10.73 -14.89 11.24
N ILE A 69 11.58 -14.10 11.90
CA ILE A 69 12.15 -12.86 11.30
C ILE A 69 13.20 -13.23 10.23
N ARG A 70 12.74 -13.69 9.06
CA ARG A 70 13.55 -14.13 7.91
C ARG A 70 12.81 -13.82 6.62
N GLU A 71 12.75 -12.58 6.22
CA GLU A 71 11.87 -12.13 5.14
C GLU A 71 12.33 -12.64 3.76
N GLN A 72 13.62 -12.88 3.55
CA GLN A 72 14.12 -13.54 2.34
C GLN A 72 13.57 -14.98 2.24
N VAL A 73 13.54 -15.71 3.37
CA VAL A 73 12.94 -17.05 3.43
C VAL A 73 11.42 -16.98 3.23
N MET A 74 10.76 -15.97 3.83
CA MET A 74 9.32 -15.76 3.65
C MET A 74 8.94 -15.60 2.18
N VAL A 75 9.65 -14.76 1.45
CA VAL A 75 9.40 -14.54 0.01
C VAL A 75 9.74 -15.81 -0.79
N GLY A 76 10.89 -16.46 -0.52
CA GLY A 76 11.26 -17.71 -1.20
C GLY A 76 10.27 -18.85 -0.96
N VAL A 77 9.73 -18.99 0.26
CA VAL A 77 8.65 -19.94 0.56
C VAL A 77 7.39 -19.60 -0.24
N GLY A 78 7.02 -18.31 -0.32
CA GLY A 78 5.92 -17.84 -1.15
C GLY A 78 6.07 -18.23 -2.62
N GLY A 79 7.23 -17.98 -3.22
CA GLY A 79 7.55 -18.36 -4.60
C GLY A 79 7.47 -19.89 -4.81
N GLY A 80 8.04 -20.68 -3.88
CA GLY A 80 7.97 -22.14 -3.92
C GLY A 80 6.55 -22.71 -3.82
N LEU A 81 5.69 -22.09 -3.00
CA LEU A 81 4.26 -22.44 -2.92
C LEU A 81 3.53 -22.10 -4.23
N ALA A 82 3.85 -20.95 -4.84
CA ALA A 82 3.29 -20.57 -6.13
C ALA A 82 3.68 -21.56 -7.25
N LEU A 83 4.94 -21.97 -7.30
CA LEU A 83 5.41 -23.05 -8.21
C LEU A 83 4.67 -24.37 -8.01
N SER A 84 4.16 -24.64 -6.80
CA SER A 84 3.37 -25.82 -6.47
C SER A 84 1.87 -25.67 -6.79
N GLY A 85 1.46 -24.58 -7.46
CA GLY A 85 0.07 -24.29 -7.84
C GLY A 85 -0.80 -23.70 -6.73
N LEU A 86 -0.18 -23.22 -5.64
CA LEU A 86 -0.88 -22.52 -4.56
C LEU A 86 -0.92 -21.00 -4.83
N ARG A 87 -1.81 -20.30 -4.12
CA ARG A 87 -1.93 -18.85 -4.17
C ARG A 87 -1.36 -18.23 -2.88
N PRO A 88 -0.07 -17.89 -2.81
CA PRO A 88 0.55 -17.37 -1.61
C PRO A 88 0.16 -15.92 -1.35
N VAL A 89 -0.12 -15.62 -0.08
CA VAL A 89 -0.22 -14.27 0.48
C VAL A 89 1.00 -14.07 1.37
N VAL A 90 1.90 -13.18 0.97
CA VAL A 90 3.14 -12.88 1.70
C VAL A 90 2.97 -11.53 2.39
N HIS A 91 3.10 -11.48 3.72
CA HIS A 91 2.72 -10.29 4.47
C HIS A 91 3.70 -9.91 5.58
N THR A 92 4.12 -8.64 5.59
CA THR A 92 4.88 -7.98 6.66
C THR A 92 4.89 -6.45 6.47
N TYR A 93 5.76 -5.70 7.17
CA TYR A 93 5.98 -4.27 6.91
C TYR A 93 6.65 -4.01 5.55
N ALA A 94 6.35 -2.86 4.94
CA ALA A 94 6.85 -2.50 3.62
C ALA A 94 8.38 -2.61 3.46
N PRO A 95 9.25 -2.10 4.36
CA PRO A 95 10.69 -2.26 4.23
C PRO A 95 11.14 -3.73 4.29
N PHE A 96 10.42 -4.55 5.04
CA PHE A 96 10.73 -5.97 5.23
C PHE A 96 10.17 -6.85 4.12
N LEU A 97 9.15 -6.38 3.41
CA LEU A 97 8.59 -7.08 2.27
C LEU A 97 9.27 -6.72 0.95
N VAL A 98 9.70 -5.47 0.80
CA VAL A 98 10.15 -4.94 -0.48
C VAL A 98 11.66 -4.69 -0.50
N GLU A 99 12.20 -3.92 0.46
CA GLU A 99 13.62 -3.53 0.42
C GLU A 99 14.53 -4.69 0.81
N ARG A 100 14.24 -5.37 1.93
CA ARG A 100 15.08 -6.43 2.49
C ARG A 100 15.15 -7.67 1.61
N PRO A 101 14.05 -8.22 1.07
CA PRO A 101 14.03 -9.40 0.21
C PRO A 101 13.84 -9.05 -1.29
N PHE A 102 14.26 -7.86 -1.74
CA PHE A 102 13.99 -7.39 -3.11
C PHE A 102 14.50 -8.37 -4.18
N GLU A 103 15.68 -8.96 -3.96
CA GLU A 103 16.22 -9.96 -4.87
C GLU A 103 15.31 -11.20 -4.96
N GLN A 104 14.77 -11.68 -3.83
CA GLN A 104 13.84 -12.81 -3.81
C GLN A 104 12.52 -12.46 -4.51
N VAL A 105 11.98 -11.26 -4.31
CA VAL A 105 10.79 -10.80 -5.05
C VAL A 105 11.05 -10.84 -6.56
N LYS A 106 12.20 -10.33 -7.00
CA LYS A 106 12.61 -10.34 -8.41
C LYS A 106 12.77 -11.75 -8.96
N LEU A 107 13.42 -12.65 -8.21
CA LEU A 107 13.77 -13.98 -8.70
C LEU A 107 12.67 -15.01 -8.45
N ASP A 108 12.15 -15.10 -7.21
CA ASP A 108 11.28 -16.19 -6.81
C ASP A 108 9.83 -16.00 -7.31
N PHE A 109 9.43 -14.77 -7.62
CA PHE A 109 8.16 -14.47 -8.29
C PHE A 109 8.36 -14.03 -9.73
N GLY A 110 9.21 -13.02 -9.97
CA GLY A 110 9.38 -12.41 -11.28
C GLY A 110 10.05 -13.35 -12.29
N HIS A 111 11.25 -13.86 -11.99
CA HIS A 111 12.00 -14.73 -12.91
C HIS A 111 11.38 -16.13 -13.05
N GLN A 112 10.80 -16.65 -11.99
CA GLN A 112 10.06 -17.93 -12.02
C GLN A 112 8.71 -17.85 -12.73
N ASP A 113 8.27 -16.63 -13.06
CA ASP A 113 7.00 -16.32 -13.71
C ASP A 113 5.78 -16.93 -13.00
N VAL A 114 5.74 -16.76 -11.69
CA VAL A 114 4.62 -17.23 -10.85
C VAL A 114 3.90 -16.08 -10.19
N GLY A 115 2.60 -16.25 -9.94
CA GLY A 115 1.77 -15.26 -9.29
C GLY A 115 1.83 -15.32 -7.76
N GLY A 116 1.41 -14.24 -7.12
CA GLY A 116 1.28 -14.16 -5.67
C GLY A 116 0.80 -12.79 -5.23
N VAL A 117 0.32 -12.70 -3.99
CA VAL A 117 -0.17 -11.45 -3.41
C VAL A 117 0.76 -11.05 -2.27
N LEU A 118 1.52 -9.98 -2.51
CA LEU A 118 2.40 -9.38 -1.51
C LEU A 118 1.66 -8.22 -0.85
N VAL A 119 1.48 -8.25 0.47
CA VAL A 119 0.71 -7.23 1.19
C VAL A 119 1.57 -6.58 2.25
N SER A 120 1.79 -5.28 2.16
CA SER A 120 2.52 -4.53 3.17
C SER A 120 1.60 -3.70 4.06
N ILE A 121 2.07 -3.44 5.28
CA ILE A 121 1.63 -2.37 6.17
C ILE A 121 2.81 -1.41 6.42
N GLY A 122 2.54 -0.24 6.99
CA GLY A 122 3.61 0.70 7.35
C GLY A 122 4.30 1.29 6.12
N GLY A 123 3.52 1.66 5.08
CA GLY A 123 4.05 2.32 3.90
C GLY A 123 4.60 3.71 4.20
N SER A 124 5.67 4.10 3.52
CA SER A 124 6.37 5.39 3.69
C SER A 124 6.82 5.61 5.14
N TYR A 125 6.14 6.48 5.88
CA TYR A 125 6.38 6.82 7.29
C TYR A 125 5.08 6.70 8.13
N ASP A 126 4.21 5.76 7.79
CA ASP A 126 2.93 5.56 8.47
C ASP A 126 3.06 5.36 9.99
N ASP A 127 4.17 4.76 10.43
CA ASP A 127 4.45 4.49 11.84
C ASP A 127 5.83 5.06 12.23
N PRO A 128 5.97 6.40 12.32
CA PRO A 128 7.26 7.06 12.48
C PRO A 128 7.95 6.78 13.82
N VAL A 129 7.22 6.30 14.84
CA VAL A 129 7.80 5.97 16.15
C VAL A 129 8.84 4.84 16.08
N TRP A 130 8.78 3.97 15.06
CA TRP A 130 9.78 2.94 14.81
C TRP A 130 10.99 3.43 14.01
N GLY A 131 10.94 4.67 13.54
CA GLY A 131 12.02 5.31 12.80
C GLY A 131 12.30 4.71 11.43
N ARG A 132 13.44 5.09 10.85
CA ARG A 132 13.83 4.79 9.46
C ARG A 132 13.83 3.30 9.10
N THR A 133 14.06 2.42 10.06
CA THR A 133 14.06 0.96 9.84
C THR A 133 12.68 0.40 9.43
N HIS A 134 11.61 1.12 9.74
CA HIS A 134 10.23 0.75 9.42
C HIS A 134 9.60 1.63 8.34
N GLN A 135 10.41 2.45 7.66
CA GLN A 135 9.98 3.36 6.61
C GLN A 135 10.46 2.86 5.24
N ALA A 136 9.57 2.80 4.27
CA ALA A 136 9.86 2.41 2.89
C ALA A 136 9.15 3.31 1.90
N PRO A 137 9.61 4.57 1.71
CA PRO A 137 8.99 5.45 0.72
C PRO A 137 9.30 5.03 -0.72
N GLY A 138 10.31 4.18 -0.94
CA GLY A 138 10.74 3.71 -2.25
C GLY A 138 10.07 2.43 -2.73
N ASP A 139 9.15 1.86 -1.97
CA ASP A 139 8.56 0.54 -2.23
C ASP A 139 7.91 0.43 -3.62
N VAL A 140 7.04 1.38 -3.99
CA VAL A 140 6.40 1.40 -5.32
C VAL A 140 7.43 1.62 -6.43
N ALA A 141 8.45 2.46 -6.21
CA ALA A 141 9.51 2.69 -7.19
C ALA A 141 10.36 1.43 -7.44
N LEU A 142 10.57 0.59 -6.42
CA LEU A 142 11.23 -0.71 -6.58
C LEU A 142 10.37 -1.68 -7.39
N PHE A 143 9.07 -1.78 -7.11
CA PHE A 143 8.15 -2.59 -7.92
C PHE A 143 8.06 -2.11 -9.37
N ASP A 144 8.18 -0.81 -9.61
CA ASP A 144 8.18 -0.22 -10.95
C ASP A 144 9.36 -0.69 -11.83
N THR A 145 10.41 -1.20 -11.22
CA THR A 145 11.54 -1.84 -11.94
C THR A 145 11.29 -3.30 -12.31
N LEU A 146 10.20 -3.90 -11.83
CA LEU A 146 9.87 -5.31 -12.03
C LEU A 146 8.68 -5.44 -12.99
N PRO A 147 8.82 -6.12 -14.14
CA PRO A 147 7.72 -6.26 -15.10
C PRO A 147 6.59 -7.15 -14.55
N GLY A 148 5.36 -6.82 -14.95
CA GLY A 148 4.18 -7.65 -14.72
C GLY A 148 3.66 -7.64 -13.27
N TRP A 149 4.00 -6.63 -12.47
CA TRP A 149 3.41 -6.43 -11.16
C TRP A 149 2.25 -5.43 -11.21
N ALA A 150 1.09 -5.82 -10.69
CA ALA A 150 0.05 -4.88 -10.33
C ALA A 150 0.35 -4.27 -8.96
N VAL A 151 0.14 -2.96 -8.81
CA VAL A 151 0.32 -2.25 -7.53
C VAL A 151 -0.97 -1.56 -7.15
N ARG A 152 -1.48 -1.92 -5.97
CA ARG A 152 -2.73 -1.42 -5.41
C ARG A 152 -2.45 -0.61 -4.14
N VAL A 153 -3.02 0.59 -4.06
CA VAL A 153 -2.86 1.52 -2.93
C VAL A 153 -4.23 2.00 -2.47
N PRO A 154 -4.97 1.23 -1.66
CA PRO A 154 -6.26 1.67 -1.14
C PRO A 154 -6.10 2.89 -0.23
N GLY A 155 -7.08 3.76 -0.23
CA GLY A 155 -7.15 4.92 0.65
C GLY A 155 -8.18 4.80 1.77
N HIS A 156 -8.93 3.69 1.84
CA HIS A 156 -9.96 3.47 2.87
C HIS A 156 -10.13 1.96 3.16
N PRO A 157 -10.44 1.55 4.41
CA PRO A 157 -10.62 0.13 4.76
C PRO A 157 -11.61 -0.63 3.88
N ARG A 158 -12.72 0.00 3.47
CA ARG A 158 -13.74 -0.63 2.61
C ARG A 158 -13.26 -0.87 1.17
N GLU A 159 -12.15 -0.31 0.76
CA GLU A 159 -11.54 -0.55 -0.56
C GLU A 159 -10.63 -1.78 -0.55
N VAL A 160 -10.22 -2.22 0.65
CA VAL A 160 -9.27 -3.34 0.81
C VAL A 160 -9.91 -4.68 0.43
N GLU A 161 -11.13 -4.94 0.87
CA GLU A 161 -11.81 -6.21 0.61
C GLU A 161 -11.91 -6.53 -0.90
N PRO A 162 -12.49 -5.65 -1.75
CA PRO A 162 -12.58 -5.94 -3.19
C PRO A 162 -11.21 -6.10 -3.85
N ILE A 163 -10.20 -5.31 -3.45
CA ILE A 163 -8.82 -5.43 -3.95
C ILE A 163 -8.22 -6.79 -3.60
N VAL A 164 -8.36 -7.23 -2.35
CA VAL A 164 -7.81 -8.51 -1.89
C VAL A 164 -8.52 -9.68 -2.57
N ARG A 165 -9.84 -9.64 -2.70
CA ARG A 165 -10.61 -10.69 -3.39
C ARG A 165 -10.23 -10.80 -4.86
N GLU A 166 -10.12 -9.68 -5.56
CA GLU A 166 -9.67 -9.64 -6.96
C GLU A 166 -8.26 -10.24 -7.08
N ALA A 167 -7.33 -9.79 -6.24
CA ALA A 167 -5.97 -10.30 -6.24
C ALA A 167 -5.89 -11.80 -5.96
N LEU A 168 -6.69 -12.34 -5.05
CA LEU A 168 -6.71 -13.78 -4.74
C LEU A 168 -7.36 -14.63 -5.82
N ALA A 169 -8.31 -14.07 -6.57
CA ALA A 169 -9.00 -14.76 -7.65
C ALA A 169 -8.16 -14.86 -8.95
N SER A 170 -7.14 -14.02 -9.11
CA SER A 170 -6.23 -14.02 -10.26
C SER A 170 -4.97 -14.85 -10.00
N ASP A 171 -4.21 -15.14 -11.05
CA ASP A 171 -2.87 -15.74 -10.95
C ASP A 171 -1.76 -14.69 -11.13
N ASP A 172 -2.11 -13.39 -11.05
CA ASP A 172 -1.18 -12.28 -11.25
C ASP A 172 -0.23 -12.07 -10.05
N ARG A 173 0.84 -11.32 -10.30
CA ARG A 173 1.70 -10.74 -9.26
C ARG A 173 1.11 -9.43 -8.80
N VAL A 174 0.66 -9.37 -7.55
CA VAL A 174 -0.01 -8.18 -6.99
C VAL A 174 0.69 -7.72 -5.73
N TYR A 175 1.07 -6.45 -5.70
CA TYR A 175 1.50 -5.77 -4.48
C TYR A 175 0.38 -4.88 -3.96
N ILE A 176 -0.06 -5.09 -2.73
CA ILE A 176 -1.09 -4.30 -2.04
C ILE A 176 -0.40 -3.52 -0.90
N ARG A 177 -0.43 -2.20 -0.99
CA ARG A 177 0.21 -1.28 -0.06
C ARG A 177 -0.84 -0.68 0.87
N LEU A 178 -0.96 -1.24 2.06
CA LEU A 178 -1.88 -0.74 3.09
C LEU A 178 -1.24 0.41 3.87
N SER A 179 -2.07 1.33 4.36
CA SER A 179 -1.67 2.48 5.14
C SER A 179 -2.41 2.54 6.48
N LEU A 180 -1.86 3.23 7.46
CA LEU A 180 -2.56 3.66 8.67
C LEU A 180 -3.43 4.90 8.42
N ARG A 181 -3.16 5.62 7.33
CA ARG A 181 -3.93 6.78 6.91
C ARG A 181 -5.12 6.35 6.09
N GLU A 182 -6.22 7.02 6.31
CA GLU A 182 -7.50 6.69 5.70
C GLU A 182 -8.24 7.96 5.26
N ASN A 183 -8.83 7.92 4.08
CA ASN A 183 -9.79 8.93 3.66
C ASN A 183 -11.09 8.75 4.47
N ALA A 184 -11.83 9.81 4.67
CA ALA A 184 -13.11 9.77 5.40
C ALA A 184 -14.19 8.95 4.68
N VAL A 185 -14.11 8.84 3.34
CA VAL A 185 -15.11 8.17 2.51
C VAL A 185 -14.47 7.24 1.50
N ALA A 186 -14.89 5.98 1.51
CA ALA A 186 -14.49 4.99 0.52
C ALA A 186 -14.98 5.37 -0.89
N ARG A 187 -14.17 5.04 -1.89
CA ARG A 187 -14.52 5.18 -3.30
C ARG A 187 -14.67 3.81 -3.96
N PRO A 188 -15.44 3.70 -5.05
CA PRO A 188 -15.44 2.48 -5.84
C PRO A 188 -14.02 2.12 -6.31
N VAL A 189 -13.65 0.85 -6.16
CA VAL A 189 -12.38 0.34 -6.67
C VAL A 189 -12.55 0.07 -8.16
N VAL A 190 -11.70 0.67 -8.96
CA VAL A 190 -11.65 0.49 -10.42
C VAL A 190 -10.20 0.27 -10.86
N GLU A 191 -10.00 -0.30 -12.04
CA GLU A 191 -8.64 -0.51 -12.57
C GLU A 191 -7.95 0.80 -12.94
N GLY A 192 -8.69 1.81 -13.40
CA GLY A 192 -8.19 3.12 -13.79
C GLY A 192 -8.43 4.20 -12.74
N PHE A 193 -8.40 5.44 -13.17
CA PHE A 193 -8.71 6.59 -12.32
C PHE A 193 -10.21 6.78 -12.13
N THR A 194 -10.59 7.10 -10.89
CA THR A 194 -11.94 7.59 -10.59
C THR A 194 -11.95 9.12 -10.65
N GLU A 195 -12.75 9.72 -11.54
CA GLU A 195 -12.96 11.17 -11.53
C GLU A 195 -13.84 11.54 -10.31
N VAL A 196 -13.26 12.27 -9.35
CA VAL A 196 -13.94 12.72 -8.14
C VAL A 196 -14.54 14.10 -8.33
N ARG A 197 -13.87 14.94 -9.11
CA ARG A 197 -14.31 16.30 -9.44
C ARG A 197 -13.78 16.68 -10.82
N ARG A 198 -14.56 17.39 -11.61
CA ARG A 198 -14.14 17.95 -12.89
C ARG A 198 -13.84 19.44 -12.77
N GLY A 199 -12.82 19.92 -13.49
CA GLY A 199 -12.42 21.30 -13.62
C GLY A 199 -11.64 21.54 -14.91
N ALA A 200 -11.39 22.79 -15.27
CA ALA A 200 -10.83 23.18 -16.57
C ALA A 200 -9.35 23.62 -16.52
N ARG A 201 -8.81 23.93 -15.34
CA ARG A 201 -7.47 24.55 -15.21
C ARG A 201 -6.31 23.56 -15.11
N GLY A 202 -6.62 22.25 -15.05
CA GLY A 202 -5.65 21.16 -14.97
C GLY A 202 -6.17 19.98 -14.18
N VAL A 203 -5.28 19.03 -13.91
CA VAL A 203 -5.60 17.74 -13.31
C VAL A 203 -4.72 17.51 -12.07
N VAL A 204 -5.33 17.10 -10.96
CA VAL A 204 -4.62 16.59 -9.78
C VAL A 204 -4.94 15.11 -9.62
N VAL A 205 -3.93 14.26 -9.62
CA VAL A 205 -4.08 12.82 -9.35
C VAL A 205 -3.71 12.55 -7.91
N ALA A 206 -4.68 12.09 -7.12
CA ALA A 206 -4.51 11.71 -5.73
C ALA A 206 -4.43 10.20 -5.59
N VAL A 207 -3.35 9.67 -5.01
CA VAL A 207 -3.15 8.23 -4.84
C VAL A 207 -3.51 7.80 -3.42
N GLY A 208 -4.39 6.81 -3.29
CA GLY A 208 -4.71 6.18 -2.01
C GLY A 208 -5.10 7.18 -0.93
N PRO A 209 -4.42 7.22 0.24
CA PRO A 209 -4.80 8.07 1.37
C PRO A 209 -4.59 9.59 1.12
N MET A 210 -4.09 9.98 -0.07
CA MET A 210 -3.88 11.39 -0.41
C MET A 210 -5.13 12.09 -0.94
N LEU A 211 -6.27 11.41 -1.09
CA LEU A 211 -7.48 12.02 -1.66
C LEU A 211 -8.03 13.14 -0.79
N ASP A 212 -8.21 12.92 0.50
CA ASP A 212 -8.79 13.94 1.39
C ASP A 212 -7.90 15.18 1.52
N PRO A 213 -6.57 15.08 1.73
CA PRO A 213 -5.67 16.24 1.68
C PRO A 213 -5.74 17.00 0.35
N VAL A 214 -5.83 16.29 -0.79
CA VAL A 214 -5.96 16.90 -2.11
C VAL A 214 -7.31 17.63 -2.27
N LEU A 215 -8.41 17.03 -1.84
CA LEU A 215 -9.73 17.67 -1.91
C LEU A 215 -9.77 18.95 -1.09
N ALA A 216 -9.21 18.93 0.12
CA ALA A 216 -9.10 20.12 0.97
C ALA A 216 -8.18 21.20 0.35
N ALA A 217 -7.03 20.80 -0.18
CA ALA A 217 -6.06 21.72 -0.78
C ALA A 217 -6.53 22.34 -2.10
N THR A 218 -7.47 21.71 -2.78
CA THR A 218 -8.03 22.16 -4.06
C THR A 218 -9.42 22.78 -3.92
N GLU A 219 -9.88 23.06 -2.69
CA GLU A 219 -11.17 23.71 -2.47
C GLU A 219 -11.19 25.10 -3.15
N GLY A 220 -12.26 25.39 -3.91
CA GLY A 220 -12.40 26.63 -4.66
C GLY A 220 -11.49 26.78 -5.89
N VAL A 221 -10.68 25.77 -6.23
CA VAL A 221 -9.83 25.79 -7.43
C VAL A 221 -10.48 24.95 -8.54
N ASP A 222 -10.58 25.52 -9.75
CA ASP A 222 -11.21 24.88 -10.91
C ASP A 222 -10.28 23.83 -11.57
N VAL A 223 -9.98 22.75 -10.84
CA VAL A 223 -9.16 21.63 -11.32
C VAL A 223 -9.92 20.31 -11.25
N SER A 224 -9.64 19.42 -12.18
CA SER A 224 -10.07 18.03 -12.09
C SER A 224 -9.30 17.30 -10.99
N VAL A 225 -9.99 16.46 -10.20
CA VAL A 225 -9.37 15.58 -9.22
C VAL A 225 -9.67 14.14 -9.61
N LEU A 226 -8.62 13.41 -9.91
CA LEU A 226 -8.63 11.97 -10.17
C LEU A 226 -8.13 11.22 -8.94
N TYR A 227 -8.77 10.11 -8.63
CA TYR A 227 -8.39 9.23 -7.54
C TYR A 227 -7.88 7.89 -8.08
N ALA A 228 -6.76 7.41 -7.56
CA ALA A 228 -6.13 6.16 -7.95
C ALA A 228 -5.98 5.21 -6.76
N THR A 229 -6.60 4.03 -6.83
CA THR A 229 -6.28 2.86 -5.99
C THR A 229 -5.40 1.88 -6.72
N THR A 230 -5.44 1.87 -8.06
CA THR A 230 -4.53 1.12 -8.94
C THR A 230 -3.47 2.08 -9.46
N VAL A 231 -2.21 1.84 -9.14
CA VAL A 231 -1.09 2.68 -9.58
C VAL A 231 -0.21 1.98 -10.60
N ARG A 232 -0.32 0.66 -10.68
CA ARG A 232 0.23 -0.18 -11.75
C ARG A 232 -0.79 -1.28 -12.10
N PRO A 233 -1.14 -1.42 -13.39
CA PRO A 233 -0.75 -0.55 -14.51
C PRO A 233 -1.21 0.89 -14.29
N PHE A 234 -0.47 1.85 -14.86
CA PHE A 234 -0.83 3.26 -14.82
C PHE A 234 -1.93 3.54 -15.86
N ASP A 235 -2.96 4.28 -15.48
CA ASP A 235 -4.07 4.61 -16.39
C ASP A 235 -3.70 5.78 -17.32
N ALA A 236 -2.91 5.48 -18.35
CA ALA A 236 -2.52 6.44 -19.37
C ALA A 236 -3.71 7.01 -20.14
N HIS A 237 -4.72 6.17 -20.43
CA HIS A 237 -5.91 6.59 -21.16
C HIS A 237 -6.77 7.54 -20.33
N GLY A 238 -6.98 7.22 -19.04
CA GLY A 238 -7.72 8.08 -18.12
C GLY A 238 -7.05 9.44 -17.92
N LEU A 239 -5.72 9.48 -17.79
CA LEU A 239 -4.99 10.74 -17.71
C LEU A 239 -5.13 11.57 -19.00
N HIS A 240 -4.92 10.95 -20.15
CA HIS A 240 -5.05 11.61 -21.45
C HIS A 240 -6.47 12.18 -21.65
N ALA A 241 -7.50 11.39 -21.31
CA ALA A 241 -8.90 11.84 -21.39
C ALA A 241 -9.20 13.00 -20.43
N ALA A 242 -8.60 13.01 -19.23
CA ALA A 242 -8.83 14.07 -18.25
C ALA A 242 -8.22 15.42 -18.69
N VAL A 243 -7.07 15.43 -19.36
CA VAL A 243 -6.46 16.66 -19.87
C VAL A 243 -7.09 17.17 -21.16
N ALA A 244 -7.78 16.32 -21.92
CA ALA A 244 -8.42 16.71 -23.19
C ALA A 244 -9.52 17.76 -23.03
N GLY A 245 -10.10 17.89 -21.82
CA GLY A 245 -11.16 18.87 -21.51
C GLY A 245 -10.69 20.23 -21.02
N GLY A 246 -9.36 20.46 -20.91
CA GLY A 246 -8.81 21.66 -20.27
C GLY A 246 -7.34 21.88 -20.56
N ARG A 247 -6.62 22.43 -19.57
CA ARG A 247 -5.16 22.58 -19.66
C ARG A 247 -4.49 21.25 -19.26
N ALA A 248 -3.46 20.85 -19.99
CA ALA A 248 -2.64 19.68 -19.69
C ALA A 248 -1.57 19.99 -18.59
N ASP A 249 -1.99 20.64 -17.52
CA ASP A 249 -1.19 20.84 -16.33
C ASP A 249 -1.54 19.75 -15.33
N VAL A 250 -0.59 18.90 -14.94
CA VAL A 250 -0.81 17.71 -14.12
C VAL A 250 0.01 17.77 -12.84
N LEU A 251 -0.65 17.60 -11.70
CA LEU A 251 -0.02 17.41 -10.38
C LEU A 251 -0.30 16.00 -9.88
N LEU A 252 0.76 15.20 -9.70
CA LEU A 252 0.67 13.91 -9.03
C LEU A 252 0.89 14.12 -7.52
N VAL A 253 0.03 13.56 -6.68
CA VAL A 253 0.17 13.54 -5.22
C VAL A 253 0.17 12.11 -4.74
N GLU A 254 1.37 11.61 -4.41
CA GLU A 254 1.65 10.21 -4.14
C GLU A 254 2.12 10.03 -2.69
N PRO A 255 1.63 9.02 -1.92
CA PRO A 255 2.04 8.82 -0.53
C PRO A 255 3.43 8.15 -0.40
N TYR A 256 4.16 8.00 -1.48
CA TYR A 256 5.48 7.37 -1.57
C TYR A 256 6.50 8.31 -2.25
N LEU A 257 7.63 7.79 -2.69
CA LEU A 257 8.74 8.59 -3.22
C LEU A 257 8.31 9.48 -4.39
N ALA A 258 8.54 10.79 -4.28
CA ALA A 258 8.14 11.78 -5.27
C ALA A 258 8.64 11.42 -6.69
N GLY A 259 7.76 11.58 -7.68
CA GLY A 259 8.08 11.33 -9.09
C GLY A 259 8.11 9.87 -9.49
N THR A 260 7.64 8.94 -8.64
CA THR A 260 7.58 7.52 -8.96
C THR A 260 6.71 7.25 -10.20
N SER A 261 5.58 7.93 -10.36
CA SER A 261 4.75 7.79 -11.57
C SER A 261 4.94 8.89 -12.61
N ALA A 262 5.89 9.82 -12.40
CA ALA A 262 6.06 10.97 -13.29
C ALA A 262 6.47 10.57 -14.72
N HIS A 263 7.30 9.54 -14.88
CA HIS A 263 7.71 9.06 -16.21
C HIS A 263 6.54 8.48 -17.01
N LEU A 264 5.64 7.74 -16.35
CA LEU A 264 4.44 7.18 -16.99
C LEU A 264 3.42 8.27 -17.36
N ALA A 265 3.24 9.26 -16.48
CA ALA A 265 2.41 10.40 -16.78
C ALA A 265 2.95 11.23 -17.96
N ALA A 266 4.27 11.46 -18.01
CA ALA A 266 4.91 12.15 -19.13
C ALA A 266 4.82 11.37 -20.43
N GLU A 267 5.01 10.05 -20.38
CA GLU A 267 4.86 9.17 -21.55
C GLU A 267 3.41 9.18 -22.07
N SER A 268 2.43 9.13 -21.16
CA SER A 268 1.00 9.20 -21.49
C SER A 268 0.61 10.49 -22.21
N LEU A 269 1.37 11.56 -22.03
CA LEU A 269 1.12 12.89 -22.59
C LEU A 269 2.20 13.32 -23.59
N ALA A 270 2.96 12.37 -24.15
CA ALA A 270 4.11 12.68 -25.02
C ALA A 270 3.74 13.48 -26.27
N ASP A 271 2.51 13.36 -26.74
CA ASP A 271 1.95 14.07 -27.90
C ASP A 271 1.19 15.37 -27.53
N VAL A 272 1.12 15.70 -26.21
CA VAL A 272 0.41 16.88 -25.70
C VAL A 272 1.39 17.80 -25.00
N PRO A 273 1.51 19.10 -25.36
CA PRO A 273 2.26 20.06 -24.58
C PRO A 273 1.69 20.16 -23.16
N HIS A 274 2.49 19.79 -22.14
CA HIS A 274 2.01 19.69 -20.77
C HIS A 274 3.03 20.24 -19.75
N ARG A 275 2.54 20.55 -18.54
CA ARG A 275 3.37 20.74 -17.35
C ARG A 275 3.07 19.64 -16.35
N LEU A 276 4.11 19.02 -15.83
CA LEU A 276 3.99 17.94 -14.87
C LEU A 276 4.77 18.27 -13.59
N ARG A 277 4.13 18.07 -12.46
CA ARG A 277 4.73 18.15 -11.13
C ARG A 277 4.32 16.95 -10.32
N SER A 278 5.18 16.56 -9.36
CA SER A 278 4.90 15.45 -8.45
C SER A 278 5.22 15.88 -7.04
N LEU A 279 4.28 15.67 -6.12
CA LEU A 279 4.46 15.69 -4.68
C LEU A 279 4.52 14.26 -4.17
N GLY A 280 5.38 14.02 -3.22
CA GLY A 280 5.62 12.74 -2.58
C GLY A 280 6.72 12.89 -1.54
N VAL A 281 7.16 11.78 -0.96
CA VAL A 281 8.31 11.79 -0.06
C VAL A 281 9.54 12.29 -0.82
N ARG A 282 10.16 13.36 -0.31
CA ARG A 282 11.28 14.03 -0.99
C ARG A 282 12.48 13.09 -1.13
N ARG A 283 13.14 13.15 -2.31
CA ARG A 283 14.31 12.32 -2.63
C ARG A 283 15.61 12.87 -2.05
N GLU A 284 15.70 14.19 -1.93
CA GLU A 284 16.93 14.91 -1.62
C GLU A 284 17.21 14.99 -0.11
N THR A 285 16.21 14.67 0.71
CA THR A 285 16.30 14.85 2.16
C THR A 285 15.87 13.60 2.90
N GLU A 286 16.76 13.01 3.68
CA GLU A 286 16.41 11.97 4.63
C GLU A 286 16.07 12.62 5.98
N LEU A 287 14.81 12.44 6.42
CA LEU A 287 14.40 12.86 7.75
C LEU A 287 14.86 11.83 8.78
N ARG A 288 15.70 12.28 9.72
CA ARG A 288 16.23 11.43 10.80
C ARG A 288 15.47 11.57 12.10
N ALA A 289 14.63 12.59 12.22
CA ALA A 289 13.73 12.75 13.35
C ALA A 289 12.62 11.70 13.29
N TYR A 290 12.25 11.15 14.44
CA TYR A 290 11.13 10.22 14.52
C TYR A 290 9.82 10.95 14.25
N GLY A 291 9.47 11.96 15.06
CA GLY A 291 8.31 12.82 14.87
C GLY A 291 6.96 12.08 14.86
N THR A 292 5.96 12.76 14.37
CA THR A 292 4.63 12.21 14.06
C THR A 292 4.45 12.09 12.54
N ALA A 293 3.38 11.43 12.09
CA ALA A 293 3.04 11.35 10.68
C ALA A 293 2.80 12.76 10.09
N GLU A 294 2.20 13.65 10.87
CA GLU A 294 1.95 15.05 10.51
C GLU A 294 3.23 15.87 10.37
N ASP A 295 4.25 15.62 11.23
CA ASP A 295 5.56 16.24 11.10
C ASP A 295 6.24 15.83 9.78
N HIS A 296 6.13 14.56 9.41
CA HIS A 296 6.64 14.06 8.14
C HIS A 296 5.87 14.63 6.94
N ASP A 297 4.54 14.73 7.05
CA ASP A 297 3.72 15.37 5.99
C ASP A 297 4.17 16.78 5.72
N SER A 298 4.29 17.57 6.77
CA SER A 298 4.72 18.98 6.66
C SER A 298 6.13 19.09 6.10
N ALA A 299 7.05 18.19 6.51
CA ALA A 299 8.41 18.17 6.00
C ALA A 299 8.52 17.80 4.52
N HIS A 300 7.55 17.04 4.00
CA HIS A 300 7.49 16.60 2.60
C HIS A 300 6.50 17.42 1.74
N ASP A 301 5.84 18.46 2.28
CA ASP A 301 4.77 19.21 1.65
C ASP A 301 3.56 18.35 1.23
N LEU A 302 3.30 17.29 1.99
CA LEU A 302 2.17 16.35 1.78
C LEU A 302 0.98 16.65 2.69
N ASP A 303 1.07 17.66 3.53
CA ASP A 303 -0.06 18.22 4.27
C ASP A 303 -0.90 19.14 3.35
N VAL A 304 -2.09 19.52 3.83
CA VAL A 304 -3.01 20.37 3.08
C VAL A 304 -2.35 21.69 2.68
N VAL A 305 -1.49 22.25 3.53
CA VAL A 305 -0.82 23.56 3.30
C VAL A 305 0.20 23.45 2.17
N GLY A 306 1.05 22.43 2.20
CA GLY A 306 2.05 22.15 1.18
C GLY A 306 1.42 21.84 -0.18
N ILE A 307 0.41 20.96 -0.21
CA ILE A 307 -0.34 20.63 -1.43
C ILE A 307 -1.01 21.89 -1.99
N ALA A 308 -1.69 22.70 -1.15
CA ALA A 308 -2.34 23.95 -1.59
C ALA A 308 -1.34 24.97 -2.13
N ALA A 309 -0.13 25.05 -1.60
CA ALA A 309 0.93 25.92 -2.13
C ALA A 309 1.32 25.50 -3.55
N GLU A 310 1.49 24.20 -3.80
CA GLU A 310 1.81 23.67 -5.13
C GLU A 310 0.64 23.84 -6.11
N VAL A 311 -0.59 23.62 -5.65
CA VAL A 311 -1.83 23.85 -6.44
C VAL A 311 -1.90 25.31 -6.89
N ARG A 312 -1.67 26.28 -6.00
CA ARG A 312 -1.64 27.71 -6.36
C ARG A 312 -0.53 28.04 -7.35
N ARG A 313 0.65 27.45 -7.20
CA ARG A 313 1.78 27.65 -8.10
C ARG A 313 1.51 27.11 -9.51
N MET A 314 0.81 25.99 -9.63
CA MET A 314 0.51 25.35 -10.92
C MET A 314 -0.72 25.93 -11.61
N PHE A 315 -1.76 26.16 -10.86
CA PHE A 315 -3.10 26.44 -11.39
C PHE A 315 -3.62 27.85 -11.05
N GLY A 316 -2.87 28.61 -10.21
CA GLY A 316 -3.19 29.96 -9.80
C GLY A 316 -3.06 31.07 -10.83
#